data_1ec19ef85f501cd4be665dd11411e7bf
#
_entry.id   1ec19ef85f501cd4be665dd11411e7bf
#
_cell.length_a   1.000
_cell.length_b   1.000
_cell.length_c   1.000
_cell.angle_alpha   90.00
_cell.angle_beta   90.00
_cell.angle_gamma   90.00
#
_symmetry.space_group_name_H-M   'P 1'
#
loop_
_entity.id
_entity.type
_entity.pdbx_description
1 polymer ?
#
loop_
_entity_poly.entity_id
_entity_poly.type
_entity_poly.pdbx_seq_one_letter_code
_entity_poly.pdbx_strand_id
1 'polypeptide(L)'
;MRTDTADRTREAGRATRGAPRTGRQPGPGARADRGQSTLDFGLGASLFLLALIGVLVFVSGTMQPFNEGSRENIGVADRVADSLSEGLLAEAGTPHVLNATCTVEFFDDNSPSYCRHSGTNLTERVGVKHWKLVNVTMQADVTGGPEEETLCWDSNDDSLDWQGSGNCNTVFTAGSPTPGSTADAVTARRVVTINGTDTTMRVEVW
;
A
#
# COMPACT_ATOMS: atom_id res chain seq x y z
N MET A 1 11.42 37.59 33.36
CA MET A 1 10.53 38.66 33.79
C MET A 1 9.29 37.99 34.30
N ARG A 2 9.31 37.93 35.59
CA ARG A 2 8.37 38.51 36.59
C ARG A 2 6.99 37.85 36.51
N THR A 3 6.69 37.14 37.51
CA THR A 3 6.16 37.45 38.88
C THR A 3 4.66 37.34 38.84
N ASP A 4 4.03 36.77 39.67
CA ASP A 4 3.81 36.70 41.13
C ASP A 4 2.30 36.44 41.25
N THR A 5 1.65 35.95 42.18
CA THR A 5 1.77 35.91 43.60
C THR A 5 0.52 35.26 44.15
N ALA A 6 0.72 34.45 45.13
CA ALA A 6 -0.14 34.04 46.20
C ALA A 6 -1.36 34.91 46.54
N ASP A 7 -2.43 34.34 47.04
CA ASP A 7 -2.99 34.79 48.29
C ASP A 7 -3.71 33.67 49.09
N ARG A 8 -3.37 33.68 50.36
CA ARG A 8 -3.95 32.90 51.43
C ARG A 8 -5.16 33.68 52.00
N THR A 9 -6.19 33.02 52.33
CA THR A 9 -6.95 33.42 53.55
C THR A 9 -7.52 32.20 54.25
N ARG A 10 -7.03 32.10 55.47
CA ARG A 10 -7.61 31.33 56.58
C ARG A 10 -8.90 32.02 57.04
N GLU A 11 -9.88 31.23 57.37
CA GLU A 11 -10.71 31.61 58.50
C GLU A 11 -11.22 30.39 59.24
N ALA A 12 -11.03 30.51 60.54
CA ALA A 12 -11.33 29.55 61.56
C ALA A 12 -12.72 29.77 62.16
N GLY A 13 -13.31 28.71 62.64
CA GLY A 13 -14.15 28.79 63.79
C GLY A 13 -15.66 28.61 63.61
N ARG A 14 -16.20 27.55 64.07
CA ARG A 14 -17.10 27.55 65.20
C ARG A 14 -17.64 26.16 65.56
N ALA A 15 -17.30 25.77 66.72
CA ALA A 15 -17.92 24.61 67.39
C ALA A 15 -19.34 24.94 67.85
N THR A 16 -20.31 24.12 67.56
CA THR A 16 -21.54 24.07 68.34
C THR A 16 -21.85 22.63 68.74
N ARG A 17 -21.98 22.52 70.07
CA ARG A 17 -22.35 21.35 70.82
C ARG A 17 -23.80 20.87 70.53
N GLY A 18 -23.95 19.55 70.48
CA GLY A 18 -24.94 18.88 71.32
C GLY A 18 -26.35 18.75 70.80
N ALA A 19 -26.69 17.47 70.53
CA ALA A 19 -27.94 16.86 71.02
C ALA A 19 -27.88 15.35 70.83
N PRO A 20 -28.43 14.55 71.74
CA PRO A 20 -28.37 13.08 71.71
C PRO A 20 -29.32 12.52 70.66
N ARG A 21 -28.81 11.71 69.75
CA ARG A 21 -29.61 10.96 68.78
C ARG A 21 -30.15 9.68 69.43
N THR A 22 -31.44 9.72 69.68
CA THR A 22 -32.29 8.56 69.97
C THR A 22 -32.09 7.51 68.87
N GLY A 23 -31.89 6.27 69.32
CA GLY A 23 -31.72 5.11 68.48
C GLY A 23 -32.87 4.90 67.54
N ARG A 24 -32.54 4.92 66.23
CA ARG A 24 -33.41 4.47 65.15
C ARG A 24 -33.10 2.99 64.92
N GLN A 25 -33.98 2.12 65.36
CA GLN A 25 -33.94 0.71 65.01
C GLN A 25 -33.91 0.54 63.50
N PRO A 26 -33.06 -0.35 62.97
CA PRO A 26 -33.10 -0.68 61.54
C PRO A 26 -34.38 -1.51 61.27
N GLY A 27 -35.24 -0.97 60.43
CA GLY A 27 -36.43 -1.66 59.96
C GLY A 27 -36.05 -2.90 59.10
N PRO A 28 -36.92 -3.92 59.02
CA PRO A 28 -36.69 -5.16 58.29
C PRO A 28 -36.88 -5.00 56.78
N GLY A 29 -36.07 -4.11 56.17
CA GLY A 29 -36.15 -3.81 54.72
C GLY A 29 -34.84 -3.87 53.95
N ALA A 30 -33.70 -4.11 54.65
CA ALA A 30 -32.37 -3.94 54.04
C ALA A 30 -31.81 -5.20 53.34
N ARG A 31 -32.63 -6.14 52.89
CA ARG A 31 -32.16 -7.36 52.20
C ARG A 31 -32.38 -7.40 50.70
N ALA A 32 -33.04 -6.40 50.11
CA ALA A 32 -33.33 -6.41 48.69
C ALA A 32 -32.23 -5.82 47.78
N ASP A 33 -31.32 -5.02 48.35
CA ASP A 33 -30.33 -4.28 47.51
C ASP A 33 -29.07 -5.08 47.10
N ARG A 34 -28.85 -6.25 47.70
CA ARG A 34 -27.65 -7.05 47.38
C ARG A 34 -27.74 -7.86 46.07
N GLY A 35 -28.94 -8.09 45.58
CA GLY A 35 -29.15 -8.81 44.32
C GLY A 35 -29.02 -7.91 43.09
N GLN A 36 -29.40 -6.65 43.20
CA GLN A 36 -29.36 -5.70 42.10
C GLN A 36 -27.92 -5.33 41.70
N SER A 37 -27.02 -5.13 42.64
CA SER A 37 -25.62 -4.79 42.35
C SER A 37 -24.88 -5.90 41.60
N THR A 38 -25.22 -7.16 41.82
CA THR A 38 -24.59 -8.29 41.13
C THR A 38 -25.10 -8.45 39.71
N LEU A 39 -26.40 -8.17 39.47
CA LEU A 39 -26.97 -8.17 38.13
C LEU A 39 -26.50 -6.98 37.31
N ASP A 40 -26.39 -5.78 37.88
CA ASP A 40 -25.84 -4.59 37.21
C ASP A 40 -24.39 -4.77 36.84
N PHE A 41 -23.59 -5.37 37.75
CA PHE A 41 -22.22 -5.70 37.44
C PHE A 41 -22.11 -6.73 36.29
N GLY A 42 -22.93 -7.78 36.31
CA GLY A 42 -22.96 -8.79 35.26
C GLY A 42 -23.35 -8.21 33.90
N LEU A 43 -24.35 -7.32 33.87
CA LEU A 43 -24.80 -6.64 32.68
C LEU A 43 -23.72 -5.68 32.14
N GLY A 44 -23.09 -4.90 33.00
CA GLY A 44 -22.02 -3.99 32.64
C GLY A 44 -20.79 -4.72 32.10
N ALA A 45 -20.37 -5.80 32.75
CA ALA A 45 -19.27 -6.65 32.30
C ALA A 45 -19.56 -7.31 30.96
N SER A 46 -20.81 -7.77 30.74
CA SER A 46 -21.21 -8.39 29.48
C SER A 46 -21.18 -7.39 28.31
N LEU A 47 -21.68 -6.17 28.50
CA LEU A 47 -21.64 -5.10 27.50
C LEU A 47 -20.20 -4.67 27.19
N PHE A 48 -19.37 -4.57 28.24
CA PHE A 48 -17.95 -4.25 28.05
C PHE A 48 -17.22 -5.32 27.23
N LEU A 49 -17.45 -6.60 27.52
CA LEU A 49 -16.85 -7.71 26.78
C LEU A 49 -17.32 -7.75 25.35
N LEU A 50 -18.62 -7.49 25.09
CA LEU A 50 -19.15 -7.39 23.72
C LEU A 50 -18.49 -6.23 22.94
N ALA A 51 -18.35 -5.06 23.56
CA ALA A 51 -17.67 -3.93 22.94
C ALA A 51 -16.20 -4.25 22.65
N LEU A 52 -15.52 -4.91 23.59
CA LEU A 52 -14.12 -5.31 23.46
C LEU A 52 -13.91 -6.33 22.33
N ILE A 53 -14.79 -7.33 22.22
CA ILE A 53 -14.80 -8.29 21.11
C ILE A 53 -15.04 -7.56 19.79
N GLY A 54 -16.01 -6.65 19.75
CA GLY A 54 -16.27 -5.84 18.55
C GLY A 54 -15.05 -5.04 18.09
N VAL A 55 -14.34 -4.41 19.01
CA VAL A 55 -13.09 -3.68 18.72
C VAL A 55 -12.01 -4.63 18.21
N LEU A 56 -11.83 -5.79 18.84
CA LEU A 56 -10.82 -6.76 18.40
C LEU A 56 -11.12 -7.30 17.00
N VAL A 57 -12.37 -7.59 16.68
CA VAL A 57 -12.77 -8.04 15.34
C VAL A 57 -12.57 -6.92 14.32
N PHE A 58 -12.92 -5.68 14.67
CA PHE A 58 -12.72 -4.52 13.81
C PHE A 58 -11.23 -4.26 13.52
N VAL A 59 -10.39 -4.28 14.57
CA VAL A 59 -8.92 -4.07 14.43
C VAL A 59 -8.32 -5.17 13.56
N SER A 60 -8.71 -6.43 13.73
CA SER A 60 -8.22 -7.52 12.88
C SER A 60 -8.58 -7.32 11.41
N GLY A 61 -9.78 -6.80 11.10
CA GLY A 61 -10.21 -6.51 9.73
C GLY A 61 -9.48 -5.31 9.10
N THR A 62 -9.11 -4.30 9.89
CA THR A 62 -8.39 -3.12 9.39
C THR A 62 -6.89 -3.35 9.20
N MET A 63 -6.33 -4.40 9.82
CA MET A 63 -4.91 -4.74 9.67
C MET A 63 -4.60 -5.66 8.47
N GLN A 64 -5.60 -6.21 7.80
CA GLN A 64 -5.39 -7.07 6.62
C GLN A 64 -4.61 -6.42 5.47
N PRO A 65 -4.77 -5.11 5.14
CA PRO A 65 -3.98 -4.49 4.07
C PRO A 65 -2.48 -4.33 4.39
N PHE A 66 -2.08 -4.63 5.61
CA PHE A 66 -0.67 -4.55 6.05
C PHE A 66 0.02 -5.91 6.11
N ASN A 67 -0.51 -6.92 5.42
CA ASN A 67 0.16 -8.22 5.31
C ASN A 67 1.55 -8.07 4.70
N GLU A 68 2.53 -8.75 5.27
CA GLU A 68 3.96 -8.64 4.93
C GLU A 68 4.23 -8.90 3.43
N GLY A 69 3.45 -9.77 2.77
CA GLY A 69 3.56 -10.04 1.35
C GLY A 69 3.33 -8.84 0.44
N SER A 70 2.33 -8.02 0.73
CA SER A 70 2.04 -6.81 -0.06
C SER A 70 3.14 -5.75 0.07
N ARG A 71 3.73 -5.59 1.26
CA ARG A 71 4.83 -4.64 1.48
C ARG A 71 6.10 -5.04 0.76
N GLU A 72 6.42 -6.31 0.72
CA GLU A 72 7.56 -6.82 -0.04
C GLU A 72 7.35 -6.57 -1.53
N ASN A 73 6.16 -6.84 -2.06
CA ASN A 73 5.84 -6.64 -3.47
C ASN A 73 5.91 -5.16 -3.88
N ILE A 74 5.50 -4.22 -3.01
CA ILE A 74 5.64 -2.77 -3.27
C ILE A 74 7.11 -2.41 -3.49
N GLY A 75 7.99 -2.79 -2.57
CA GLY A 75 9.42 -2.50 -2.69
C GLY A 75 10.09 -3.20 -3.87
N VAL A 76 9.59 -4.38 -4.28
CA VAL A 76 10.08 -5.08 -5.47
C VAL A 76 9.63 -4.36 -6.73
N ALA A 77 8.34 -4.01 -6.85
CA ALA A 77 7.80 -3.32 -8.02
C ALA A 77 8.49 -1.98 -8.26
N ASP A 78 8.65 -1.16 -7.22
CA ASP A 78 9.35 0.13 -7.31
C ASP A 78 10.80 -0.04 -7.75
N ARG A 79 11.54 -0.95 -7.11
CA ARG A 79 12.94 -1.20 -7.47
C ARG A 79 13.11 -1.70 -8.91
N VAL A 80 12.22 -2.57 -9.38
CA VAL A 80 12.24 -3.05 -10.78
C VAL A 80 11.96 -1.89 -11.73
N ALA A 81 10.93 -1.08 -11.44
CA ALA A 81 10.58 0.07 -12.26
C ALA A 81 11.74 1.08 -12.34
N ASP A 82 12.39 1.40 -11.22
CA ASP A 82 13.57 2.30 -11.19
C ASP A 82 14.76 1.68 -11.93
N SER A 83 15.02 0.38 -11.69
CA SER A 83 16.13 -0.33 -12.37
C SER A 83 15.96 -0.34 -13.89
N LEU A 84 14.75 -0.50 -14.38
CA LEU A 84 14.46 -0.46 -15.82
C LEU A 84 14.55 0.97 -16.35
N SER A 85 13.90 1.94 -15.72
CA SER A 85 13.79 3.31 -16.24
C SER A 85 15.06 4.15 -16.08
N GLU A 86 15.91 3.84 -15.12
CA GLU A 86 17.13 4.62 -14.83
C GLU A 86 18.42 3.86 -15.16
N GLY A 87 18.34 2.54 -15.29
CA GLY A 87 19.53 1.67 -15.42
C GLY A 87 19.53 0.81 -16.66
N LEU A 88 18.77 -0.29 -16.63
CA LEU A 88 18.89 -1.39 -17.60
C LEU A 88 18.51 -0.99 -19.02
N LEU A 89 17.45 -0.20 -19.18
CA LEU A 89 16.96 0.25 -20.48
C LEU A 89 17.29 1.71 -20.77
N ALA A 90 17.72 2.50 -19.77
CA ALA A 90 18.02 3.91 -19.97
C ALA A 90 19.25 4.12 -20.86
N GLU A 91 19.25 5.19 -21.62
CA GLU A 91 20.44 5.68 -22.31
C GLU A 91 21.54 6.09 -21.31
N ALA A 92 22.76 6.04 -21.73
CA ALA A 92 23.89 6.38 -20.87
C ALA A 92 23.84 7.86 -20.45
N GLY A 93 23.66 8.11 -19.16
CA GLY A 93 23.66 9.46 -18.59
C GLY A 93 22.31 10.20 -18.66
N THR A 94 21.28 9.58 -19.18
CA THR A 94 19.93 10.15 -19.30
C THR A 94 18.88 9.24 -18.69
N PRO A 95 18.65 9.30 -17.36
CA PRO A 95 17.59 8.55 -16.72
C PRO A 95 16.22 8.85 -17.35
N HIS A 96 15.36 7.85 -17.39
CA HIS A 96 14.02 7.91 -17.99
C HIS A 96 13.96 8.13 -19.51
N VAL A 97 15.08 8.25 -20.19
CA VAL A 97 15.17 8.18 -21.65
C VAL A 97 15.66 6.79 -22.03
N LEU A 98 14.81 6.00 -22.66
CA LEU A 98 15.10 4.61 -22.96
C LEU A 98 15.86 4.47 -24.29
N ASN A 99 16.83 3.58 -24.32
CA ASN A 99 17.48 3.14 -25.55
C ASN A 99 16.52 2.23 -26.32
N ALA A 100 16.05 2.66 -27.48
CA ALA A 100 15.05 1.93 -28.25
C ALA A 100 15.50 0.50 -28.59
N THR A 101 16.75 0.32 -29.08
CA THR A 101 17.27 -0.99 -29.43
C THR A 101 17.30 -1.94 -28.23
N CYS A 102 17.85 -1.50 -27.09
CA CYS A 102 17.91 -2.35 -25.89
C CYS A 102 16.53 -2.60 -25.27
N THR A 103 15.57 -1.71 -25.47
CA THR A 103 14.19 -1.91 -25.05
C THR A 103 13.52 -2.97 -25.92
N VAL A 104 13.66 -2.92 -27.24
CA VAL A 104 13.15 -3.95 -28.15
C VAL A 104 13.74 -5.33 -27.80
N GLU A 105 15.05 -5.43 -27.66
CA GLU A 105 15.74 -6.67 -27.29
C GLU A 105 15.27 -7.22 -25.94
N PHE A 106 14.98 -6.34 -24.99
CA PHE A 106 14.45 -6.75 -23.68
C PHE A 106 13.07 -7.41 -23.80
N PHE A 107 12.18 -6.85 -24.61
CA PHE A 107 10.83 -7.39 -24.81
C PHE A 107 10.80 -8.61 -25.76
N ASP A 108 11.80 -8.75 -26.62
CA ASP A 108 11.99 -9.94 -27.48
C ASP A 108 12.71 -11.09 -26.76
N ASP A 109 12.89 -11.00 -25.44
CA ASP A 109 13.59 -12.00 -24.65
C ASP A 109 15.06 -12.20 -25.05
N ASN A 110 15.68 -11.25 -25.72
CA ASN A 110 17.10 -11.25 -26.07
C ASN A 110 17.95 -10.57 -24.99
N SER A 111 19.23 -10.92 -24.93
CA SER A 111 20.19 -10.32 -23.98
C SER A 111 21.54 -10.12 -24.67
N PRO A 112 21.60 -9.18 -25.64
CA PRO A 112 22.84 -8.92 -26.35
C PRO A 112 23.87 -8.23 -25.44
N SER A 113 25.13 -8.47 -25.67
CA SER A 113 26.23 -8.00 -24.82
C SER A 113 26.42 -6.47 -24.81
N TYR A 114 25.80 -5.75 -25.75
CA TYR A 114 25.82 -4.28 -25.79
C TYR A 114 24.70 -3.64 -24.95
N CYS A 115 23.70 -4.42 -24.50
CA CYS A 115 22.68 -3.96 -23.56
C CYS A 115 23.09 -4.26 -22.11
N ARG A 116 22.51 -3.52 -21.16
CA ARG A 116 22.84 -3.66 -19.74
C ARG A 116 22.08 -4.76 -19.03
N HIS A 117 21.04 -5.29 -19.63
CA HIS A 117 20.31 -6.42 -19.11
C HIS A 117 20.92 -7.73 -19.56
N SER A 118 20.85 -8.76 -18.72
CA SER A 118 21.32 -10.10 -19.02
C SER A 118 20.47 -11.12 -18.25
N GLY A 119 20.28 -12.30 -18.80
CA GLY A 119 19.48 -13.36 -18.21
C GLY A 119 18.59 -14.05 -19.24
N THR A 120 18.14 -15.25 -18.91
CA THR A 120 17.35 -16.11 -19.81
C THR A 120 15.83 -15.88 -19.64
N ASN A 121 15.43 -15.20 -18.56
CA ASN A 121 14.03 -14.89 -18.27
C ASN A 121 13.91 -13.51 -17.62
N LEU A 122 12.70 -12.96 -17.59
CA LEU A 122 12.44 -11.64 -17.06
C LEU A 122 12.94 -11.47 -15.62
N THR A 123 12.67 -12.43 -14.74
CA THR A 123 13.03 -12.32 -13.32
C THR A 123 14.54 -12.25 -13.10
N GLU A 124 15.32 -12.94 -13.91
CA GLU A 124 16.79 -12.83 -13.90
C GLU A 124 17.25 -11.47 -14.40
N ARG A 125 16.68 -10.98 -15.52
CA ARG A 125 17.04 -9.67 -16.09
C ARG A 125 16.81 -8.51 -15.15
N VAL A 126 15.69 -8.55 -14.40
CA VAL A 126 15.33 -7.51 -13.44
C VAL A 126 15.82 -7.77 -12.01
N GLY A 127 16.54 -8.88 -11.79
CA GLY A 127 17.12 -9.23 -10.48
C GLY A 127 16.11 -9.55 -9.40
N VAL A 128 14.98 -10.16 -9.78
CA VAL A 128 13.91 -10.58 -8.86
C VAL A 128 14.00 -12.08 -8.61
N LYS A 129 13.63 -12.51 -7.41
CA LYS A 129 13.60 -13.92 -7.04
C LYS A 129 12.62 -14.71 -7.93
N HIS A 130 12.99 -15.89 -8.36
CA HIS A 130 12.28 -16.72 -9.35
C HIS A 130 10.83 -17.12 -8.98
N TRP A 131 10.47 -17.05 -7.70
CA TRP A 131 9.09 -17.34 -7.25
C TRP A 131 8.15 -16.14 -7.29
N LYS A 132 8.67 -14.94 -7.54
CA LYS A 132 7.86 -13.76 -7.77
C LYS A 132 7.44 -13.70 -9.23
N LEU A 133 6.17 -13.46 -9.45
CA LEU A 133 5.67 -13.24 -10.79
C LEU A 133 5.73 -11.74 -11.09
N VAL A 134 6.28 -11.42 -12.23
CA VAL A 134 6.48 -10.03 -12.68
C VAL A 134 5.93 -9.89 -14.09
N ASN A 135 5.27 -8.78 -14.32
CA ASN A 135 4.88 -8.33 -15.66
C ASN A 135 5.38 -6.89 -15.88
N VAL A 136 5.92 -6.63 -17.04
CA VAL A 136 6.34 -5.29 -17.47
C VAL A 136 5.62 -4.97 -18.76
N THR A 137 4.92 -3.84 -18.80
CA THR A 137 4.19 -3.39 -19.98
C THR A 137 4.48 -1.91 -20.23
N MET A 138 4.61 -1.51 -21.49
CA MET A 138 4.69 -0.10 -21.86
C MET A 138 3.40 0.33 -22.55
N GLN A 139 2.87 1.47 -22.13
CA GLN A 139 1.59 2.00 -22.60
C GLN A 139 1.72 3.48 -22.92
N ALA A 140 0.98 3.94 -23.92
CA ALA A 140 0.80 5.35 -24.24
C ALA A 140 -0.54 5.58 -24.93
N ASP A 141 -1.00 6.82 -24.92
CA ASP A 141 -2.11 7.27 -25.77
C ASP A 141 -1.55 7.61 -27.15
N VAL A 142 -1.62 6.66 -28.07
CA VAL A 142 -1.16 6.84 -29.46
C VAL A 142 -2.32 7.05 -30.43
N THR A 143 -3.53 6.70 -30.03
CA THR A 143 -4.73 6.83 -30.87
C THR A 143 -5.56 8.08 -30.56
N GLY A 144 -5.24 8.82 -29.48
CA GLY A 144 -6.02 9.95 -28.97
C GLY A 144 -7.34 9.52 -28.32
N GLY A 145 -7.41 8.26 -27.89
CA GLY A 145 -8.54 7.68 -27.16
C GLY A 145 -8.49 7.98 -25.66
N PRO A 146 -9.50 7.54 -24.89
CA PRO A 146 -9.52 7.72 -23.44
C PRO A 146 -8.67 6.70 -22.67
N GLU A 147 -8.11 5.71 -23.33
CA GLU A 147 -7.33 4.61 -22.72
C GLU A 147 -5.93 4.58 -23.34
N GLU A 148 -4.95 4.23 -22.49
CA GLU A 148 -3.57 3.98 -22.92
C GLU A 148 -3.51 2.60 -23.60
N GLU A 149 -2.95 2.54 -24.80
CA GLU A 149 -2.75 1.30 -25.54
C GLU A 149 -1.38 0.70 -25.21
N THR A 150 -1.31 -0.64 -25.28
CA THR A 150 -0.03 -1.33 -25.18
C THR A 150 0.79 -1.03 -26.42
N LEU A 151 2.02 -0.55 -26.20
CA LEU A 151 2.94 -0.21 -27.29
C LEU A 151 3.58 -1.45 -27.90
N CYS A 152 4.04 -1.25 -29.11
CA CYS A 152 4.89 -2.20 -29.81
C CYS A 152 5.92 -1.49 -30.70
N TRP A 153 6.86 -2.24 -31.20
CA TRP A 153 7.85 -1.77 -32.14
C TRP A 153 7.57 -2.29 -33.53
N ASP A 154 7.56 -1.39 -34.51
CA ASP A 154 7.59 -1.74 -35.93
C ASP A 154 9.04 -1.69 -36.41
N SER A 155 9.59 -2.86 -36.72
CA SER A 155 10.98 -3.00 -37.18
C SER A 155 11.17 -2.62 -38.68
N ASN A 156 10.08 -2.38 -39.41
CA ASN A 156 10.17 -1.96 -40.79
C ASN A 156 10.41 -0.47 -40.91
N ASP A 157 9.78 0.30 -40.01
CA ASP A 157 9.83 1.76 -39.99
C ASP A 157 10.67 2.32 -38.83
N ASP A 158 11.27 1.45 -38.01
CA ASP A 158 12.00 1.80 -36.78
C ASP A 158 11.22 2.77 -35.87
N SER A 159 9.94 2.47 -35.65
CA SER A 159 9.02 3.37 -34.97
C SER A 159 8.17 2.66 -33.93
N LEU A 160 7.66 3.48 -32.98
CA LEU A 160 6.65 3.04 -32.04
C LEU A 160 5.29 2.97 -32.72
N ASP A 161 4.58 1.89 -32.44
CA ASP A 161 3.20 1.68 -32.82
C ASP A 161 2.43 1.07 -31.65
N TRP A 162 1.16 0.75 -31.81
CA TRP A 162 0.34 0.12 -30.80
C TRP A 162 -0.05 -1.31 -31.22
N GLN A 163 -0.28 -2.17 -30.25
CA GLN A 163 -0.49 -3.61 -30.44
C GLN A 163 -1.61 -3.96 -31.43
N GLY A 164 -2.55 -3.06 -31.68
CA GLY A 164 -3.67 -3.25 -32.62
C GLY A 164 -3.45 -2.69 -34.03
N SER A 165 -2.32 -2.05 -34.33
CA SER A 165 -2.05 -1.39 -35.61
C SER A 165 -1.88 -2.35 -36.79
N GLY A 166 -1.51 -3.59 -36.51
CA GLY A 166 -1.18 -4.59 -37.54
C GLY A 166 0.27 -4.58 -38.01
N ASN A 167 1.09 -3.62 -37.59
CA ASN A 167 2.50 -3.49 -37.96
C ASN A 167 3.47 -3.88 -36.83
N CYS A 168 2.97 -4.40 -35.73
CA CYS A 168 3.77 -4.82 -34.58
C CYS A 168 4.67 -6.00 -34.88
N ASN A 169 5.96 -5.84 -34.65
CA ASN A 169 6.93 -6.95 -34.61
C ASN A 169 7.18 -7.39 -33.15
N THR A 170 7.45 -6.45 -32.25
CA THR A 170 7.71 -6.72 -30.84
C THR A 170 6.69 -6.00 -29.96
N VAL A 171 5.85 -6.72 -29.25
CA VAL A 171 4.90 -6.13 -28.29
C VAL A 171 5.63 -5.84 -26.97
N PHE A 172 5.47 -4.64 -26.45
CA PHE A 172 6.11 -4.22 -25.20
C PHE A 172 5.37 -4.74 -23.96
N THR A 173 5.32 -6.05 -23.87
CA THR A 173 4.82 -6.82 -22.74
C THR A 173 5.74 -7.99 -22.48
N ALA A 174 6.30 -8.09 -21.27
CA ALA A 174 7.19 -9.17 -20.87
C ALA A 174 6.80 -9.74 -19.52
N GLY A 175 6.97 -11.05 -19.34
CA GLY A 175 6.76 -11.75 -18.09
C GLY A 175 5.46 -12.53 -18.00
N SER A 176 5.01 -12.78 -16.78
CA SER A 176 3.80 -13.57 -16.54
C SER A 176 2.54 -12.77 -16.83
N PRO A 177 1.49 -13.38 -17.39
CA PRO A 177 0.23 -12.69 -17.58
C PRO A 177 -0.36 -12.28 -16.23
N THR A 178 -0.86 -11.05 -16.15
CA THR A 178 -1.49 -10.52 -14.93
C THR A 178 -2.70 -11.36 -14.54
N PRO A 179 -2.85 -11.75 -13.27
CA PRO A 179 -4.01 -12.51 -12.83
C PRO A 179 -5.29 -11.69 -13.04
N GLY A 180 -6.37 -12.36 -13.47
CA GLY A 180 -7.65 -11.72 -13.78
C GLY A 180 -8.34 -11.03 -12.60
N SER A 181 -7.88 -11.27 -11.36
CA SER A 181 -8.23 -10.48 -10.18
C SER A 181 -6.97 -9.77 -9.67
N THR A 182 -6.93 -8.46 -9.77
CA THR A 182 -5.80 -7.60 -9.36
C THR A 182 -5.67 -7.46 -7.84
N ALA A 183 -6.40 -8.24 -7.05
CA ALA A 183 -6.48 -8.08 -5.60
C ALA A 183 -5.13 -8.22 -4.87
N ASP A 184 -4.17 -8.95 -5.45
CA ASP A 184 -2.87 -9.21 -4.84
C ASP A 184 -1.68 -8.65 -5.63
N ALA A 185 -1.92 -8.01 -6.78
CA ALA A 185 -0.86 -7.44 -7.60
C ALA A 185 -0.54 -6.00 -7.16
N VAL A 186 0.74 -5.71 -7.03
CA VAL A 186 1.25 -4.36 -6.79
C VAL A 186 1.77 -3.79 -8.10
N THR A 187 1.35 -2.57 -8.42
CA THR A 187 1.73 -1.88 -9.65
C THR A 187 2.61 -0.67 -9.33
N ALA A 188 3.80 -0.62 -9.93
CA ALA A 188 4.62 0.58 -10.03
C ALA A 188 4.52 1.16 -11.45
N ARG A 189 4.50 2.49 -11.55
CA ARG A 189 4.46 3.20 -12.84
C ARG A 189 5.59 4.21 -12.92
N ARG A 190 6.21 4.32 -14.10
CA ARG A 190 7.21 5.35 -14.40
C ARG A 190 6.92 5.93 -15.77
N VAL A 191 6.97 7.24 -15.85
CA VAL A 191 6.93 7.92 -17.15
C VAL A 191 8.34 7.91 -17.72
N VAL A 192 8.48 7.42 -18.94
CA VAL A 192 9.75 7.30 -19.66
C VAL A 192 9.57 7.77 -21.09
N THR A 193 10.64 8.20 -21.70
CA THR A 193 10.65 8.60 -23.11
C THR A 193 11.37 7.54 -23.94
N ILE A 194 10.75 7.07 -25.01
CA ILE A 194 11.41 6.17 -25.99
C ILE A 194 11.14 6.69 -27.39
N ASN A 195 12.20 6.78 -28.18
CA ASN A 195 12.13 7.31 -29.57
C ASN A 195 11.44 8.69 -29.65
N GLY A 196 11.61 9.54 -28.59
CA GLY A 196 11.00 10.87 -28.53
C GLY A 196 9.52 10.90 -28.10
N THR A 197 8.95 9.75 -27.76
CA THR A 197 7.56 9.63 -27.30
C THR A 197 7.52 9.34 -25.81
N ASP A 198 6.74 10.10 -25.04
CA ASP A 198 6.51 9.85 -23.62
C ASP A 198 5.53 8.70 -23.44
N THR A 199 5.94 7.75 -22.62
CA THR A 199 5.21 6.50 -22.39
C THR A 199 5.13 6.17 -20.91
N THR A 200 4.16 5.37 -20.50
CA THR A 200 4.03 4.85 -19.15
C THR A 200 4.56 3.41 -19.10
N MET A 201 5.67 3.21 -18.41
CA MET A 201 6.15 1.89 -18.04
C MET A 201 5.39 1.42 -16.80
N ARG A 202 4.73 0.27 -16.89
CA ARG A 202 3.98 -0.36 -15.81
C ARG A 202 4.66 -1.66 -15.42
N VAL A 203 4.97 -1.79 -14.13
CA VAL A 203 5.56 -2.99 -13.54
C VAL A 203 4.58 -3.55 -12.53
N GLU A 204 4.17 -4.78 -12.68
CA GLU A 204 3.27 -5.49 -11.78
C GLU A 204 4.00 -6.66 -11.14
N VAL A 205 3.79 -6.85 -9.82
CA VAL A 205 4.41 -7.93 -9.02
C VAL A 205 3.37 -8.56 -8.12
N TRP A 206 3.31 -9.90 -8.08
CA TRP A 206 2.41 -10.66 -7.21
C TRP A 206 3.01 -11.97 -6.71
#